data_4c1590526ca16a8e41eb563c97dd9fa8
#
_entry.id   4c1590526ca16a8e41eb563c97dd9fa8
#
_cell.length_a   1.000
_cell.length_b   1.000
_cell.length_c   1.000
_cell.angle_alpha   90.00
_cell.angle_beta   90.00
_cell.angle_gamma   90.00
#
_symmetry.space_group_name_H-M   'P 1'
#
loop_
_entity.id
_entity.type
_entity.pdbx_description
1 polymer ?
#
loop_
_entity_poly.entity_id
_entity_poly.type
_entity_poly.pdbx_seq_one_letter_code
_entity_poly.pdbx_strand_id
1 'polypeptide(L)'
;MNERKLKIFFSVSETLNMTKTSKEMFISQSAVSQTIKELENELGVILFERMYKKLYLTEDGKLLKEYARRLLNLWNDMTEHMQSKKKNVLIKVGGSTTIGIYLLPYLCKSFSISYPDVNFNIQIDNTTKVIQKVLENEIHIGIIEGTKPSNSEELISLKTQIDYLKVITPNIEKFKNKEIFTISDFQNEILILRETGSGTREVVDKYIEELEIKVKNKLVIGNTEAIKKMVEIGLGISIISQLAIESEVLDEKLLSFKIENYEMNREFSIIIHKDKFISSTLESFIKLIKSM
;
A
#
# COMPACT_ATOMS: atom_id res chain seq x y z
N MET A 1 -24.94 -20.65 5.98
CA MET A 1 -23.60 -20.26 5.54
C MET A 1 -22.57 -20.54 6.62
N ASN A 2 -21.35 -21.02 6.30
CA ASN A 2 -20.26 -21.27 7.24
C ASN A 2 -18.88 -20.98 6.60
N GLU A 3 -17.82 -20.97 7.42
CA GLU A 3 -16.45 -20.67 6.98
C GLU A 3 -15.99 -21.53 5.80
N ARG A 4 -16.25 -22.84 5.83
CA ARG A 4 -15.85 -23.76 4.77
C ARG A 4 -16.50 -23.40 3.42
N LYS A 5 -17.80 -23.09 3.42
CA LYS A 5 -18.51 -22.66 2.19
C LYS A 5 -17.94 -21.37 1.64
N LEU A 6 -17.63 -20.41 2.52
CA LEU A 6 -16.99 -19.15 2.11
C LEU A 6 -15.59 -19.36 1.55
N LYS A 7 -14.76 -20.22 2.16
CA LYS A 7 -13.41 -20.56 1.63
C LYS A 7 -13.49 -21.19 0.24
N ILE A 8 -14.41 -22.13 0.03
CA ILE A 8 -14.61 -22.77 -1.29
C ILE A 8 -15.07 -21.72 -2.31
N PHE A 9 -16.07 -20.92 -1.98
CA PHE A 9 -16.54 -19.84 -2.85
C PHE A 9 -15.40 -18.86 -3.20
N PHE A 10 -14.66 -18.40 -2.21
CA PHE A 10 -13.56 -17.46 -2.40
C PHE A 10 -12.48 -18.03 -3.32
N SER A 11 -12.05 -19.29 -3.10
CA SER A 11 -11.09 -19.96 -3.99
C SER A 11 -11.62 -20.11 -5.43
N VAL A 12 -12.91 -20.45 -5.62
CA VAL A 12 -13.50 -20.48 -6.98
C VAL A 12 -13.54 -19.09 -7.60
N SER A 13 -13.82 -18.05 -6.81
CA SER A 13 -13.87 -16.67 -7.28
C SER A 13 -12.52 -16.12 -7.74
N GLU A 14 -11.43 -16.61 -7.14
CA GLU A 14 -10.04 -16.25 -7.53
C GLU A 14 -9.59 -17.03 -8.77
N THR A 15 -9.87 -18.32 -8.82
CA THR A 15 -9.37 -19.20 -9.89
C THR A 15 -10.25 -19.20 -11.14
N LEU A 16 -11.54 -18.87 -10.99
CA LEU A 16 -12.61 -19.04 -11.98
C LEU A 16 -12.64 -20.49 -12.55
N ASN A 17 -12.20 -21.46 -11.74
CA ASN A 17 -12.04 -22.85 -12.14
C ASN A 17 -12.30 -23.83 -10.99
N MET A 18 -13.48 -24.46 -11.01
CA MET A 18 -13.89 -25.41 -9.95
C MET A 18 -12.97 -26.64 -9.84
N THR A 19 -12.37 -27.09 -10.97
CA THR A 19 -11.43 -28.22 -10.96
C THR A 19 -10.10 -27.83 -10.31
N LYS A 20 -9.60 -26.61 -10.56
CA LYS A 20 -8.40 -26.10 -9.90
C LYS A 20 -8.63 -25.97 -8.40
N THR A 21 -9.73 -25.32 -8.00
CA THR A 21 -10.13 -25.20 -6.58
C THR A 21 -10.26 -26.57 -5.89
N SER A 22 -10.86 -27.58 -6.56
CA SER A 22 -11.01 -28.90 -5.97
C SER A 22 -9.67 -29.55 -5.63
N LYS A 23 -8.66 -29.38 -6.48
CA LYS A 23 -7.29 -29.86 -6.23
C LYS A 23 -6.61 -29.11 -5.09
N GLU A 24 -6.72 -27.78 -5.07
CA GLU A 24 -6.14 -26.93 -4.01
C GLU A 24 -6.75 -27.21 -2.63
N MET A 25 -8.04 -27.54 -2.58
CA MET A 25 -8.76 -27.82 -1.33
C MET A 25 -8.86 -29.31 -0.97
N PHE A 26 -8.25 -30.20 -1.75
CA PHE A 26 -8.27 -31.65 -1.53
C PHE A 26 -9.67 -32.25 -1.44
N ILE A 27 -10.61 -31.79 -2.28
CA ILE A 27 -11.99 -32.29 -2.36
C ILE A 27 -12.36 -32.61 -3.80
N SER A 28 -13.49 -33.32 -4.03
CA SER A 28 -13.96 -33.59 -5.39
C SER A 28 -14.52 -32.32 -6.06
N GLN A 29 -14.43 -32.24 -7.38
CA GLN A 29 -15.04 -31.15 -8.14
C GLN A 29 -16.56 -31.09 -7.99
N SER A 30 -17.22 -32.26 -7.82
CA SER A 30 -18.65 -32.33 -7.52
C SER A 30 -18.98 -31.69 -6.16
N ALA A 31 -18.13 -31.88 -5.15
CA ALA A 31 -18.31 -31.25 -3.82
C ALA A 31 -18.15 -29.72 -3.91
N VAL A 32 -17.19 -29.21 -4.71
CA VAL A 32 -17.07 -27.77 -4.97
C VAL A 32 -18.35 -27.23 -5.62
N SER A 33 -18.81 -27.87 -6.70
CA SER A 33 -20.01 -27.44 -7.42
C SER A 33 -21.26 -27.48 -6.54
N GLN A 34 -21.41 -28.54 -5.73
CA GLN A 34 -22.53 -28.68 -4.78
C GLN A 34 -22.47 -27.55 -3.73
N THR A 35 -21.32 -27.27 -3.18
CA THR A 35 -21.15 -26.20 -2.16
C THR A 35 -21.52 -24.82 -2.73
N ILE A 36 -21.12 -24.50 -3.97
CA ILE A 36 -21.51 -23.25 -4.62
C ILE A 36 -23.02 -23.19 -4.78
N LYS A 37 -23.63 -24.25 -5.29
CA LYS A 37 -25.09 -24.31 -5.47
C LYS A 37 -25.88 -24.19 -4.14
N GLU A 38 -25.37 -24.79 -3.08
CA GLU A 38 -25.95 -24.62 -1.74
C GLU A 38 -25.85 -23.19 -1.25
N LEU A 39 -24.71 -22.53 -1.49
CA LEU A 39 -24.50 -21.14 -1.10
C LEU A 39 -25.42 -20.20 -1.88
N GLU A 40 -25.56 -20.40 -3.20
CA GLU A 40 -26.51 -19.68 -4.05
C GLU A 40 -27.96 -19.84 -3.57
N ASN A 41 -28.35 -21.05 -3.21
CA ASN A 41 -29.68 -21.32 -2.67
C ASN A 41 -29.90 -20.67 -1.28
N GLU A 42 -28.89 -20.70 -0.40
CA GLU A 42 -29.00 -20.08 0.94
C GLU A 42 -29.13 -18.55 0.84
N LEU A 43 -28.46 -17.92 -0.15
CA LEU A 43 -28.46 -16.48 -0.35
C LEU A 43 -29.60 -15.99 -1.30
N GLY A 44 -30.19 -16.92 -2.05
CA GLY A 44 -31.24 -16.59 -3.03
C GLY A 44 -30.73 -15.85 -4.27
N VAL A 45 -29.44 -15.95 -4.58
CA VAL A 45 -28.79 -15.27 -5.71
C VAL A 45 -27.90 -16.22 -6.50
N ILE A 46 -27.60 -15.88 -7.74
CA ILE A 46 -26.65 -16.59 -8.58
C ILE A 46 -25.31 -15.89 -8.43
N LEU A 47 -24.26 -16.61 -8.05
CA LEU A 47 -22.92 -16.07 -7.80
C LEU A 47 -21.98 -16.24 -9.00
N PHE A 48 -22.22 -17.30 -9.78
CA PHE A 48 -21.42 -17.58 -10.98
C PHE A 48 -22.32 -17.83 -12.18
N GLU A 49 -21.88 -17.35 -13.32
CA GLU A 49 -22.49 -17.66 -14.61
C GLU A 49 -21.47 -18.32 -15.57
N ARG A 50 -22.00 -19.10 -16.50
CA ARG A 50 -21.18 -19.78 -17.52
C ARG A 50 -21.46 -19.18 -18.90
N MET A 51 -20.43 -18.54 -19.46
CA MET A 51 -20.48 -18.05 -20.84
C MET A 51 -19.35 -18.68 -21.64
N TYR A 52 -19.63 -19.21 -22.82
CA TYR A 52 -18.63 -19.84 -23.73
C TYR A 52 -17.70 -20.85 -23.03
N LYS A 53 -18.28 -21.72 -22.16
CA LYS A 53 -17.55 -22.72 -21.34
C LYS A 53 -16.60 -22.15 -20.29
N LYS A 54 -16.60 -20.84 -20.05
CA LYS A 54 -15.83 -20.18 -18.98
C LYS A 54 -16.76 -19.77 -17.84
N LEU A 55 -16.20 -19.77 -16.64
CA LEU A 55 -16.89 -19.33 -15.43
C LEU A 55 -16.62 -17.85 -15.20
N TYR A 56 -17.64 -17.07 -14.86
CA TYR A 56 -17.57 -15.65 -14.51
C TYR A 56 -18.32 -15.39 -13.21
N LEU A 57 -17.91 -14.36 -12.47
CA LEU A 57 -18.67 -13.85 -11.34
C LEU A 57 -19.80 -12.95 -11.84
N THR A 58 -20.98 -13.13 -11.26
CA THR A 58 -22.07 -12.14 -11.35
C THR A 58 -21.77 -10.90 -10.50
N GLU A 59 -22.59 -9.86 -10.56
CA GLU A 59 -22.45 -8.70 -9.66
C GLU A 59 -22.61 -9.12 -8.19
N ASP A 60 -23.57 -10.00 -7.85
CA ASP A 60 -23.72 -10.57 -6.52
C ASP A 60 -22.50 -11.41 -6.13
N GLY A 61 -21.92 -12.15 -7.09
CA GLY A 61 -20.69 -12.89 -6.88
C GLY A 61 -19.51 -12.00 -6.56
N LYS A 62 -19.36 -10.85 -7.25
CA LYS A 62 -18.33 -9.86 -6.95
C LYS A 62 -18.52 -9.26 -5.56
N LEU A 63 -19.73 -8.89 -5.23
CA LEU A 63 -20.08 -8.35 -3.91
C LEU A 63 -19.77 -9.38 -2.79
N LEU A 64 -20.21 -10.62 -2.95
CA LEU A 64 -19.91 -11.66 -1.98
C LEU A 64 -18.41 -11.94 -1.87
N LYS A 65 -17.64 -11.84 -2.96
CA LYS A 65 -16.19 -12.00 -2.93
C LYS A 65 -15.51 -11.00 -2.00
N GLU A 66 -15.93 -9.74 -2.04
CA GLU A 66 -15.40 -8.70 -1.15
C GLU A 66 -15.73 -8.99 0.32
N TYR A 67 -17.00 -9.34 0.62
CA TYR A 67 -17.39 -9.74 1.98
C TYR A 67 -16.68 -11.00 2.44
N ALA A 68 -16.56 -12.02 1.58
CA ALA A 68 -15.91 -13.27 1.92
C ALA A 68 -14.43 -13.06 2.28
N ARG A 69 -13.72 -12.20 1.53
CA ARG A 69 -12.33 -11.82 1.82
C ARG A 69 -12.20 -11.22 3.21
N ARG A 70 -13.01 -10.20 3.52
CA ARG A 70 -13.00 -9.52 4.82
C ARG A 70 -13.30 -10.48 5.97
N LEU A 71 -14.34 -11.31 5.83
CA LEU A 71 -14.73 -12.29 6.85
C LEU A 71 -13.67 -13.37 7.09
N LEU A 72 -13.06 -13.88 6.01
CA LEU A 72 -12.04 -14.91 6.13
C LEU A 72 -10.74 -14.33 6.74
N ASN A 73 -10.38 -13.12 6.41
CA ASN A 73 -9.23 -12.44 7.01
C ASN A 73 -9.46 -12.18 8.51
N LEU A 74 -10.65 -11.70 8.87
CA LEU A 74 -11.03 -11.49 10.28
C LEU A 74 -11.06 -12.81 11.06
N TRP A 75 -11.58 -13.90 10.44
CA TRP A 75 -11.57 -15.23 11.04
C TRP A 75 -10.16 -15.75 11.31
N ASN A 76 -9.27 -15.59 10.34
CA ASN A 76 -7.86 -15.96 10.48
C ASN A 76 -7.18 -15.14 11.58
N ASP A 77 -7.40 -13.82 11.61
CA ASP A 77 -6.85 -12.92 12.63
C ASP A 77 -7.30 -13.33 14.05
N MET A 78 -8.60 -13.60 14.22
CA MET A 78 -9.14 -14.12 15.48
C MET A 78 -8.48 -15.44 15.89
N THR A 79 -8.34 -16.37 14.94
CA THR A 79 -7.79 -17.71 15.20
C THR A 79 -6.30 -17.60 15.56
N GLU A 80 -5.52 -16.81 14.82
CA GLU A 80 -4.12 -16.53 15.10
C GLU A 80 -3.96 -15.91 16.49
N HIS A 81 -4.81 -14.93 16.83
CA HIS A 81 -4.76 -14.26 18.12
C HIS A 81 -5.09 -15.19 19.30
N MET A 82 -6.10 -16.05 19.14
CA MET A 82 -6.50 -17.02 20.17
C MET A 82 -5.45 -18.14 20.35
N GLN A 83 -4.74 -18.52 19.28
CA GLN A 83 -3.69 -19.53 19.33
C GLN A 83 -2.35 -18.99 19.85
N SER A 84 -2.08 -17.69 19.63
CA SER A 84 -0.81 -17.04 20.00
C SER A 84 -0.65 -16.75 21.50
N LYS A 85 -1.50 -17.33 22.36
CA LYS A 85 -1.58 -17.03 23.82
C LYS A 85 -0.26 -17.12 24.60
N LYS A 86 0.87 -17.57 24.02
CA LYS A 86 2.13 -17.70 24.77
C LYS A 86 3.44 -17.42 24.02
N LYS A 87 3.53 -17.47 22.70
CA LYS A 87 4.78 -17.17 21.93
C LYS A 87 4.44 -16.90 20.47
N ASN A 88 5.12 -15.97 19.84
CA ASN A 88 5.01 -15.60 18.42
C ASN A 88 3.77 -14.75 18.07
N VAL A 89 3.72 -13.52 18.57
CA VAL A 89 2.71 -12.54 18.11
C VAL A 89 3.07 -12.08 16.72
N LEU A 90 2.16 -12.23 15.75
CA LEU A 90 2.35 -11.75 14.38
C LEU A 90 1.74 -10.36 14.24
N ILE A 91 2.55 -9.38 13.77
CA ILE A 91 2.07 -8.05 13.35
C ILE A 91 2.13 -8.00 11.83
N LYS A 92 0.96 -7.87 11.17
CA LYS A 92 0.84 -7.64 9.74
C LYS A 92 0.77 -6.12 9.50
N VAL A 93 1.80 -5.55 8.90
CA VAL A 93 1.92 -4.10 8.68
C VAL A 93 2.13 -3.80 7.21
N GLY A 94 1.38 -2.84 6.68
CA GLY A 94 1.59 -2.30 5.34
C GLY A 94 2.27 -0.94 5.39
N GLY A 95 3.20 -0.71 4.47
CA GLY A 95 3.80 0.61 4.26
C GLY A 95 3.63 1.05 2.83
N SER A 96 3.29 2.33 2.62
CA SER A 96 3.48 2.92 1.30
C SER A 96 4.96 2.88 0.92
N THR A 97 5.28 2.99 -0.36
CA THR A 97 6.62 2.68 -0.88
C THR A 97 7.74 3.38 -0.12
N THR A 98 7.65 4.69 0.12
CA THR A 98 8.67 5.43 0.87
C THR A 98 8.80 4.91 2.30
N ILE A 99 7.67 4.78 2.98
CA ILE A 99 7.62 4.33 4.38
C ILE A 99 8.12 2.88 4.49
N GLY A 100 7.67 2.02 3.59
CA GLY A 100 8.02 0.60 3.59
C GLY A 100 9.51 0.33 3.39
N ILE A 101 10.16 1.14 2.55
CA ILE A 101 11.59 0.98 2.25
C ILE A 101 12.48 1.68 3.28
N TYR A 102 12.14 2.93 3.65
CA TYR A 102 13.08 3.79 4.39
C TYR A 102 12.75 3.94 5.87
N LEU A 103 11.54 3.57 6.32
CA LEU A 103 11.11 3.78 7.69
C LEU A 103 10.78 2.48 8.43
N LEU A 104 9.95 1.61 7.84
CA LEU A 104 9.50 0.36 8.47
C LEU A 104 10.63 -0.55 8.93
N PRO A 105 11.75 -0.73 8.21
CA PRO A 105 12.85 -1.58 8.68
C PRO A 105 13.43 -1.11 10.02
N TYR A 106 13.59 0.19 10.21
CA TYR A 106 14.10 0.78 11.45
C TYR A 106 13.10 0.63 12.59
N LEU A 107 11.80 0.84 12.31
CA LEU A 107 10.72 0.63 13.28
C LEU A 107 10.67 -0.82 13.76
N CYS A 108 10.67 -1.76 12.83
CA CYS A 108 10.63 -3.18 13.16
C CYS A 108 11.87 -3.59 13.97
N LYS A 109 13.07 -3.13 13.59
CA LYS A 109 14.30 -3.37 14.34
C LYS A 109 14.20 -2.82 15.75
N SER A 110 13.79 -1.56 15.91
CA SER A 110 13.64 -0.92 17.22
C SER A 110 12.64 -1.65 18.10
N PHE A 111 11.49 -2.03 17.53
CA PHE A 111 10.45 -2.75 18.27
C PHE A 111 10.89 -4.14 18.69
N SER A 112 11.59 -4.88 17.84
CA SER A 112 12.08 -6.24 18.13
C SER A 112 13.06 -6.30 19.30
N ILE A 113 13.74 -5.19 19.64
CA ILE A 113 14.63 -5.13 20.82
C ILE A 113 13.81 -5.27 22.10
N SER A 114 12.65 -4.61 22.18
CA SER A 114 11.77 -4.66 23.37
C SER A 114 10.76 -5.81 23.33
N TYR A 115 10.47 -6.34 22.15
CA TYR A 115 9.50 -7.39 21.91
C TYR A 115 10.09 -8.52 21.03
N PRO A 116 11.04 -9.32 21.53
CA PRO A 116 11.78 -10.30 20.73
C PRO A 116 10.93 -11.45 20.18
N ASP A 117 9.79 -11.73 20.80
CA ASP A 117 8.84 -12.77 20.37
C ASP A 117 7.86 -12.29 19.29
N VAL A 118 7.98 -11.04 18.80
CA VAL A 118 7.13 -10.50 17.75
C VAL A 118 7.72 -10.81 16.37
N ASN A 119 6.86 -11.37 15.51
CA ASN A 119 7.15 -11.53 14.09
C ASN A 119 6.41 -10.47 13.29
N PHE A 120 7.03 -9.98 12.24
CA PHE A 120 6.44 -9.03 11.31
C PHE A 120 6.15 -9.68 9.96
N ASN A 121 4.95 -9.46 9.43
CA ASN A 121 4.66 -9.63 8.02
C ASN A 121 4.52 -8.22 7.41
N ILE A 122 5.51 -7.82 6.62
CA ILE A 122 5.60 -6.48 6.05
C ILE A 122 5.17 -6.54 4.59
N GLN A 123 4.21 -5.71 4.22
CA GLN A 123 3.77 -5.56 2.84
C GLN A 123 4.03 -4.13 2.37
N ILE A 124 4.67 -3.99 1.20
CA ILE A 124 5.00 -2.69 0.62
C ILE A 124 4.23 -2.56 -0.69
N ASP A 125 3.44 -1.52 -0.79
CA ASP A 125 2.66 -1.20 -1.99
C ASP A 125 2.51 0.33 -2.13
N ASN A 126 1.75 0.81 -3.11
CA ASN A 126 1.36 2.22 -3.13
C ASN A 126 0.26 2.50 -2.09
N THR A 127 0.05 3.78 -1.81
CA THR A 127 -0.90 4.24 -0.78
C THR A 127 -2.30 3.66 -0.95
N THR A 128 -2.85 3.68 -2.17
CA THR A 128 -4.19 3.15 -2.45
C THR A 128 -4.31 1.67 -2.10
N LYS A 129 -3.32 0.87 -2.46
CA LYS A 129 -3.32 -0.57 -2.17
C LYS A 129 -3.14 -0.86 -0.68
N VAL A 130 -2.30 -0.09 0.03
CA VAL A 130 -2.15 -0.22 1.49
C VAL A 130 -3.48 0.08 2.18
N ILE A 131 -4.19 1.14 1.76
CA ILE A 131 -5.52 1.47 2.26
C ILE A 131 -6.49 0.30 2.05
N GLN A 132 -6.51 -0.25 0.83
CA GLN A 132 -7.40 -1.37 0.49
C GLN A 132 -7.12 -2.61 1.37
N LYS A 133 -5.85 -2.94 1.61
CA LYS A 133 -5.46 -4.07 2.47
C LYS A 133 -5.90 -3.88 3.92
N VAL A 134 -5.90 -2.65 4.45
CA VAL A 134 -6.46 -2.36 5.78
C VAL A 134 -7.98 -2.57 5.79
N LEU A 135 -8.68 -2.05 4.79
CA LEU A 135 -10.14 -2.23 4.65
C LEU A 135 -10.55 -3.70 4.52
N GLU A 136 -9.72 -4.50 3.86
CA GLU A 136 -9.95 -5.95 3.69
C GLU A 136 -9.47 -6.80 4.88
N ASN A 137 -8.96 -6.17 5.96
CA ASN A 137 -8.33 -6.86 7.10
C ASN A 137 -7.17 -7.80 6.70
N GLU A 138 -6.53 -7.59 5.56
CA GLU A 138 -5.35 -8.34 5.14
C GLU A 138 -4.13 -7.99 6.01
N ILE A 139 -4.02 -6.70 6.37
CA ILE A 139 -3.02 -6.17 7.30
C ILE A 139 -3.68 -5.53 8.53
N HIS A 140 -2.97 -5.51 9.64
CA HIS A 140 -3.47 -4.97 10.90
C HIS A 140 -3.48 -3.45 10.92
N ILE A 141 -2.41 -2.86 10.40
CA ILE A 141 -2.23 -1.41 10.27
C ILE A 141 -1.53 -1.09 8.96
N GLY A 142 -1.82 0.07 8.41
CA GLY A 142 -1.08 0.67 7.30
C GLY A 142 -0.38 1.94 7.76
N ILE A 143 0.79 2.24 7.21
CA ILE A 143 1.44 3.54 7.36
C ILE A 143 1.56 4.12 5.96
N ILE A 144 0.93 5.27 5.75
CA ILE A 144 0.78 5.88 4.43
C ILE A 144 1.29 7.32 4.40
N GLU A 145 1.64 7.74 3.21
CA GLU A 145 1.90 9.12 2.86
C GLU A 145 0.60 9.83 2.50
N GLY A 146 0.44 11.06 2.97
CA GLY A 146 -0.78 11.85 2.74
C GLY A 146 -1.91 11.49 3.72
N THR A 147 -3.12 11.83 3.32
CA THR A 147 -4.32 11.66 4.15
C THR A 147 -5.14 10.46 3.70
N LYS A 148 -5.94 9.90 4.62
CA LYS A 148 -6.95 8.91 4.24
C LYS A 148 -7.95 9.53 3.27
N PRO A 149 -8.58 8.74 2.38
CA PRO A 149 -9.69 9.22 1.57
C PRO A 149 -10.79 9.84 2.45
N SER A 150 -11.29 11.01 2.06
CA SER A 150 -12.28 11.79 2.84
C SER A 150 -13.58 11.04 3.12
N ASN A 151 -13.95 10.10 2.25
CA ASN A 151 -15.17 9.29 2.34
C ASN A 151 -14.96 7.91 3.00
N SER A 152 -13.82 7.67 3.63
CA SER A 152 -13.56 6.40 4.32
C SER A 152 -13.94 6.47 5.81
N GLU A 153 -15.22 6.23 6.10
CA GLU A 153 -15.74 6.14 7.48
C GLU A 153 -15.28 4.87 8.22
N GLU A 154 -14.77 3.88 7.50
CA GLU A 154 -14.28 2.62 8.08
C GLU A 154 -12.85 2.72 8.60
N LEU A 155 -12.14 3.81 8.32
CA LEU A 155 -10.75 3.99 8.73
C LEU A 155 -10.57 5.06 9.81
N ILE A 156 -9.76 4.72 10.81
CA ILE A 156 -9.14 5.68 11.73
C ILE A 156 -7.79 6.06 11.14
N SER A 157 -7.51 7.37 11.09
CA SER A 157 -6.22 7.91 10.66
C SER A 157 -5.58 8.69 11.79
N LEU A 158 -4.33 8.36 12.11
CA LEU A 158 -3.53 9.02 13.14
C LEU A 158 -2.30 9.62 12.48
N LYS A 159 -2.20 10.95 12.47
CA LYS A 159 -1.02 11.66 11.97
C LYS A 159 0.21 11.34 12.82
N THR A 160 1.37 11.24 12.17
CA THR A 160 2.65 10.95 12.84
C THR A 160 3.65 12.08 12.62
N GLN A 161 4.38 12.05 11.52
CA GLN A 161 5.45 13.01 11.22
C GLN A 161 5.25 13.70 9.87
N ILE A 162 5.97 14.80 9.68
CA ILE A 162 6.02 15.53 8.41
C ILE A 162 7.19 15.00 7.59
N ASP A 163 6.96 14.75 6.30
CA ASP A 163 7.96 14.40 5.30
C ASP A 163 8.08 15.53 4.27
N TYR A 164 9.31 15.86 3.91
CA TYR A 164 9.60 16.90 2.94
C TYR A 164 9.92 16.31 1.58
N LEU A 165 9.34 16.91 0.53
CA LEU A 165 9.63 16.53 -0.85
C LEU A 165 10.70 17.46 -1.43
N LYS A 166 11.60 16.89 -2.22
CA LYS A 166 12.69 17.62 -2.89
C LYS A 166 12.65 17.35 -4.39
N VAL A 167 13.00 18.36 -5.15
CA VAL A 167 13.37 18.18 -6.56
C VAL A 167 14.72 17.47 -6.59
N ILE A 168 14.81 16.39 -7.34
CA ILE A 168 16.07 15.69 -7.59
C ILE A 168 16.49 15.83 -9.05
N THR A 169 17.78 16.01 -9.26
CA THR A 169 18.39 16.14 -10.59
C THR A 169 19.63 15.28 -10.67
N PRO A 170 20.11 14.94 -11.89
CA PRO A 170 21.42 14.33 -12.04
C PRO A 170 22.53 15.30 -11.59
N ASN A 171 23.65 14.77 -11.11
CA ASN A 171 24.82 15.55 -10.73
C ASN A 171 25.64 15.94 -11.97
N ILE A 172 25.15 16.92 -12.74
CA ILE A 172 25.80 17.45 -13.94
C ILE A 172 26.00 18.95 -13.82
N GLU A 173 26.91 19.53 -14.63
CA GLU A 173 27.29 20.95 -14.60
C GLU A 173 26.10 21.92 -14.65
N LYS A 174 25.03 21.55 -15.38
CA LYS A 174 23.79 22.33 -15.48
C LYS A 174 23.18 22.65 -14.11
N PHE A 175 23.28 21.75 -13.15
CA PHE A 175 22.61 21.84 -11.83
C PHE A 175 23.58 22.09 -10.68
N LYS A 176 24.88 21.81 -10.81
CA LYS A 176 25.88 21.90 -9.72
C LYS A 176 25.96 23.27 -9.03
N ASN A 177 25.78 24.34 -9.80
CA ASN A 177 25.91 25.70 -9.28
C ASN A 177 24.56 26.29 -8.82
N LYS A 178 23.51 25.49 -8.74
CA LYS A 178 22.20 25.92 -8.25
C LYS A 178 22.09 25.71 -6.74
N GLU A 179 21.59 26.70 -6.04
CA GLU A 179 21.24 26.60 -4.62
C GLU A 179 19.75 26.29 -4.45
N ILE A 180 18.93 26.73 -5.43
CA ILE A 180 17.47 26.61 -5.37
C ILE A 180 16.93 26.27 -6.77
N PHE A 181 15.80 25.58 -6.83
CA PHE A 181 15.12 25.21 -8.07
C PHE A 181 13.93 26.12 -8.31
N THR A 182 13.90 26.81 -9.44
CA THR A 182 12.82 27.72 -9.80
C THR A 182 11.73 27.01 -10.62
N ILE A 183 10.53 27.58 -10.68
CA ILE A 183 9.45 27.05 -11.52
C ILE A 183 9.85 27.01 -13.01
N SER A 184 10.63 27.99 -13.47
CA SER A 184 11.13 28.03 -14.86
C SER A 184 12.11 26.91 -15.19
N ASP A 185 12.81 26.36 -14.21
CA ASP A 185 13.76 25.25 -14.42
C ASP A 185 13.07 23.96 -14.88
N PHE A 186 11.78 23.79 -14.57
CA PHE A 186 11.00 22.63 -15.00
C PHE A 186 10.70 22.63 -16.50
N GLN A 187 10.62 23.78 -17.16
CA GLN A 187 10.07 23.93 -18.52
C GLN A 187 10.79 23.08 -19.59
N ASN A 188 12.08 22.87 -19.43
CA ASN A 188 12.90 22.14 -20.39
C ASN A 188 13.22 20.71 -19.96
N GLU A 189 12.65 20.27 -18.81
CA GLU A 189 12.95 18.98 -18.24
C GLU A 189 11.83 17.95 -18.50
N ILE A 190 12.23 16.67 -18.53
CA ILE A 190 11.32 15.56 -18.42
C ILE A 190 11.06 15.34 -16.92
N LEU A 191 9.81 15.45 -16.49
CA LEU A 191 9.43 15.16 -15.11
C LEU A 191 9.04 13.69 -14.95
N ILE A 192 9.82 12.96 -14.18
CA ILE A 192 9.60 11.56 -13.86
C ILE A 192 8.73 11.48 -12.61
N LEU A 193 7.56 10.89 -12.71
CA LEU A 193 6.52 10.84 -11.69
C LEU A 193 6.23 9.41 -11.24
N ARG A 194 5.72 9.27 -10.03
CA ARG A 194 5.13 8.04 -9.56
C ARG A 194 3.82 7.75 -10.29
N GLU A 195 3.40 6.50 -10.21
CA GLU A 195 2.12 6.02 -10.74
C GLU A 195 0.91 6.60 -9.98
N THR A 196 -0.26 6.54 -10.59
CA THR A 196 -1.53 6.86 -9.93
C THR A 196 -1.77 5.94 -8.73
N GLY A 197 -2.30 6.49 -7.62
CA GLY A 197 -2.49 5.78 -6.37
C GLY A 197 -1.27 5.84 -5.43
N SER A 198 -0.18 6.48 -5.84
CA SER A 198 0.93 6.84 -4.96
C SER A 198 0.64 8.14 -4.23
N GLY A 199 0.80 8.17 -2.90
CA GLY A 199 0.67 9.41 -2.12
C GLY A 199 1.70 10.48 -2.51
N THR A 200 2.90 10.08 -2.94
CA THR A 200 3.88 11.03 -3.53
C THR A 200 3.32 11.67 -4.79
N ARG A 201 2.70 10.88 -5.67
CA ARG A 201 2.12 11.38 -6.91
C ARG A 201 0.99 12.37 -6.65
N GLU A 202 0.10 12.07 -5.74
CA GLU A 202 -1.03 12.93 -5.38
C GLU A 202 -0.55 14.31 -4.90
N VAL A 203 0.43 14.32 -3.98
CA VAL A 203 0.99 15.57 -3.47
C VAL A 203 1.73 16.35 -4.56
N VAL A 204 2.51 15.69 -5.39
CA VAL A 204 3.25 16.33 -6.49
C VAL A 204 2.30 16.91 -7.54
N ASP A 205 1.24 16.18 -7.93
CA ASP A 205 0.25 16.68 -8.89
C ASP A 205 -0.43 17.94 -8.36
N LYS A 206 -0.77 17.98 -7.06
CA LYS A 206 -1.34 19.18 -6.43
C LYS A 206 -0.39 20.39 -6.53
N TYR A 207 0.90 20.21 -6.21
CA TYR A 207 1.89 21.30 -6.34
C TYR A 207 2.13 21.70 -7.79
N ILE A 208 2.12 20.75 -8.74
CA ILE A 208 2.23 21.07 -10.18
C ILE A 208 1.07 21.97 -10.61
N GLU A 209 -0.15 21.70 -10.14
CA GLU A 209 -1.34 22.48 -10.45
C GLU A 209 -1.29 23.86 -9.77
N GLU A 210 -1.05 23.89 -8.45
CA GLU A 210 -1.01 25.14 -7.66
C GLU A 210 0.07 26.12 -8.13
N LEU A 211 1.23 25.61 -8.56
CA LEU A 211 2.36 26.43 -9.01
C LEU A 211 2.41 26.61 -10.54
N GLU A 212 1.40 26.10 -11.25
CA GLU A 212 1.34 26.15 -12.72
C GLU A 212 2.64 25.63 -13.40
N ILE A 213 3.26 24.58 -12.84
CA ILE A 213 4.52 24.02 -13.31
C ILE A 213 4.35 23.44 -14.71
N LYS A 214 5.05 24.01 -15.68
CA LYS A 214 5.11 23.51 -17.06
C LYS A 214 6.37 22.67 -17.24
N VAL A 215 6.23 21.48 -17.81
CA VAL A 215 7.34 20.57 -18.11
C VAL A 215 7.36 20.20 -19.58
N LYS A 216 8.53 19.85 -20.10
CA LYS A 216 8.69 19.41 -21.50
C LYS A 216 7.89 18.13 -21.77
N ASN A 217 7.98 17.16 -20.88
CA ASN A 217 7.26 15.88 -20.96
C ASN A 217 7.12 15.24 -19.58
N LYS A 218 6.24 14.25 -19.45
CA LYS A 218 6.05 13.46 -18.23
C LYS A 218 6.31 11.98 -18.50
N LEU A 219 7.04 11.32 -17.60
CA LEU A 219 7.27 9.88 -17.57
C LEU A 219 6.69 9.32 -16.27
N VAL A 220 5.99 8.19 -16.31
CA VAL A 220 5.36 7.59 -15.13
C VAL A 220 5.98 6.22 -14.83
N ILE A 221 6.45 6.05 -13.57
CA ILE A 221 7.13 4.84 -13.10
C ILE A 221 6.59 4.44 -11.73
N GLY A 222 6.22 3.17 -11.57
CA GLY A 222 5.66 2.61 -10.32
C GLY A 222 6.71 2.23 -9.25
N ASN A 223 7.92 2.77 -9.30
CA ASN A 223 8.99 2.39 -8.38
C ASN A 223 9.95 3.56 -8.13
N THR A 224 10.11 3.94 -6.84
CA THR A 224 10.96 5.08 -6.44
C THR A 224 12.44 4.83 -6.75
N GLU A 225 12.95 3.61 -6.56
CA GLU A 225 14.34 3.28 -6.85
C GLU A 225 14.64 3.39 -8.36
N ALA A 226 13.70 2.94 -9.20
CA ALA A 226 13.82 3.11 -10.65
C ALA A 226 13.82 4.60 -11.05
N ILE A 227 13.00 5.43 -10.41
CA ILE A 227 13.00 6.90 -10.63
C ILE A 227 14.37 7.48 -10.29
N LYS A 228 14.93 7.16 -9.12
CA LYS A 228 16.27 7.65 -8.73
C LYS A 228 17.32 7.29 -9.78
N LYS A 229 17.32 6.03 -10.25
CA LYS A 229 18.25 5.56 -11.29
C LYS A 229 18.07 6.28 -12.63
N MET A 230 16.83 6.55 -13.04
CA MET A 230 16.56 7.30 -14.26
C MET A 230 17.05 8.76 -14.17
N VAL A 231 16.89 9.39 -13.00
CA VAL A 231 17.44 10.73 -12.75
C VAL A 231 18.97 10.69 -12.75
N GLU A 232 19.58 9.74 -12.06
CA GLU A 232 21.05 9.57 -11.97
C GLU A 232 21.71 9.50 -13.36
N ILE A 233 21.09 8.79 -14.32
CA ILE A 233 21.60 8.68 -15.70
C ILE A 233 21.22 9.87 -16.61
N GLY A 234 20.55 10.90 -16.06
CA GLY A 234 20.23 12.11 -16.79
C GLY A 234 18.99 12.07 -17.69
N LEU A 235 18.08 11.11 -17.49
CA LEU A 235 16.85 11.00 -18.30
C LEU A 235 15.87 12.15 -18.02
N GLY A 236 15.90 12.73 -16.82
CA GLY A 236 15.02 13.82 -16.41
C GLY A 236 15.23 14.17 -14.94
N ILE A 237 14.24 14.81 -14.36
CA ILE A 237 14.18 15.22 -12.96
C ILE A 237 12.97 14.59 -12.28
N SER A 238 12.94 14.60 -10.96
CA SER A 238 11.77 14.10 -10.21
C SER A 238 11.55 14.92 -8.94
N ILE A 239 10.39 14.72 -8.31
CA ILE A 239 10.05 15.26 -7.00
C ILE A 239 9.69 14.07 -6.11
N ILE A 240 10.52 13.79 -5.10
CA ILE A 240 10.34 12.64 -4.20
C ILE A 240 10.70 13.02 -2.75
N SER A 241 10.42 12.10 -1.82
CA SER A 241 10.72 12.26 -0.40
C SER A 241 12.21 12.47 -0.14
N GLN A 242 12.53 13.37 0.77
CA GLN A 242 13.89 13.57 1.26
C GLN A 242 14.47 12.29 1.86
N LEU A 243 13.66 11.50 2.58
CA LEU A 243 14.08 10.21 3.14
C LEU A 243 14.57 9.21 2.09
N ALA A 244 14.05 9.32 0.87
CA ALA A 244 14.37 8.38 -0.20
C ALA A 244 15.68 8.68 -0.93
N ILE A 245 16.33 9.82 -0.66
CA ILE A 245 17.48 10.32 -1.41
C ILE A 245 18.73 10.59 -0.57
N GLU A 246 18.66 10.38 0.74
CA GLU A 246 19.77 10.73 1.63
C GLU A 246 21.10 10.08 1.21
N SER A 247 21.09 8.80 0.85
CA SER A 247 22.29 8.08 0.41
C SER A 247 22.81 8.58 -0.93
N GLU A 248 21.94 8.82 -1.91
CA GLU A 248 22.35 9.26 -3.25
C GLU A 248 22.90 10.70 -3.24
N VAL A 249 22.38 11.54 -2.35
CA VAL A 249 22.89 12.91 -2.18
C VAL A 249 24.23 12.91 -1.46
N LEU A 250 24.39 12.07 -0.42
CA LEU A 250 25.68 11.90 0.27
C LEU A 250 26.77 11.31 -0.65
N ASP A 251 26.39 10.38 -1.52
CA ASP A 251 27.29 9.78 -2.53
C ASP A 251 27.49 10.67 -3.76
N GLU A 252 26.96 11.88 -3.77
CA GLU A 252 27.03 12.83 -4.90
C GLU A 252 26.49 12.25 -6.23
N LYS A 253 25.60 11.27 -6.19
CA LYS A 253 24.96 10.70 -7.39
C LYS A 253 23.80 11.56 -7.88
N LEU A 254 23.12 12.21 -6.96
CA LEU A 254 22.00 13.11 -7.20
C LEU A 254 22.24 14.44 -6.50
N LEU A 255 21.69 15.50 -7.10
CA LEU A 255 21.51 16.78 -6.42
C LEU A 255 20.06 16.94 -5.98
N SER A 256 19.82 17.59 -4.83
CA SER A 256 18.49 17.83 -4.31
C SER A 256 18.25 19.31 -4.01
N PHE A 257 17.06 19.80 -4.34
CA PHE A 257 16.72 21.21 -4.22
C PHE A 257 15.37 21.42 -3.56
N LYS A 258 15.21 22.53 -2.86
CA LYS A 258 13.90 23.13 -2.57
C LYS A 258 13.42 23.92 -3.78
N ILE A 259 12.10 24.04 -3.95
CA ILE A 259 11.54 24.99 -4.91
C ILE A 259 11.57 26.39 -4.27
N GLU A 260 11.93 27.40 -5.06
CA GLU A 260 11.97 28.78 -4.62
C GLU A 260 10.64 29.23 -4.00
N ASN A 261 10.70 29.78 -2.78
CA ASN A 261 9.56 30.25 -2.00
C ASN A 261 8.50 29.19 -1.62
N TYR A 262 8.77 27.89 -1.87
CA TYR A 262 7.82 26.82 -1.56
C TYR A 262 8.49 25.66 -0.81
N GLU A 263 7.82 25.19 0.22
CA GLU A 263 8.25 24.00 0.94
C GLU A 263 7.22 22.90 0.76
N MET A 264 7.51 22.00 -0.17
CA MET A 264 6.64 20.84 -0.41
C MET A 264 6.76 19.86 0.74
N ASN A 265 5.68 19.63 1.42
CA ASN A 265 5.61 18.67 2.51
C ASN A 265 4.32 17.85 2.48
N ARG A 266 4.31 16.79 3.26
CA ARG A 266 3.17 15.92 3.48
C ARG A 266 3.25 15.30 4.87
N GLU A 267 2.13 14.81 5.36
CA GLU A 267 2.08 14.07 6.63
C GLU A 267 2.17 12.57 6.36
N PHE A 268 2.83 11.82 7.25
CA PHE A 268 2.63 10.39 7.35
C PHE A 268 1.49 10.11 8.31
N SER A 269 0.73 9.06 8.02
CA SER A 269 -0.42 8.67 8.84
C SER A 269 -0.44 7.16 9.04
N ILE A 270 -0.74 6.74 10.26
CA ILE A 270 -1.16 5.38 10.55
C ILE A 270 -2.64 5.26 10.19
N ILE A 271 -3.01 4.23 9.45
CA ILE A 271 -4.40 3.89 9.17
C ILE A 271 -4.75 2.53 9.76
N ILE A 272 -5.93 2.45 10.37
CA ILE A 272 -6.43 1.26 11.06
C ILE A 272 -7.91 1.15 10.72
N HIS A 273 -8.41 -0.09 10.49
CA HIS A 273 -9.85 -0.30 10.39
C HIS A 273 -10.53 0.02 11.73
N LYS A 274 -11.63 0.77 11.73
CA LYS A 274 -12.31 1.23 12.97
C LYS A 274 -12.70 0.09 13.92
N ASP A 275 -13.08 -1.06 13.35
CA ASP A 275 -13.51 -2.24 14.11
C ASP A 275 -12.35 -3.21 14.40
N LYS A 276 -11.10 -2.82 14.14
CA LYS A 276 -9.94 -3.66 14.40
C LYS A 276 -9.73 -3.86 15.89
N PHE A 277 -9.65 -5.12 16.32
CA PHE A 277 -9.18 -5.43 17.66
C PHE A 277 -7.70 -5.08 17.80
N ILE A 278 -7.39 -4.18 18.72
CA ILE A 278 -6.02 -3.72 18.98
C ILE A 278 -5.50 -4.45 20.22
N SER A 279 -4.61 -5.42 20.00
CA SER A 279 -3.90 -6.09 21.10
C SER A 279 -2.92 -5.14 21.79
N SER A 280 -2.52 -5.45 23.02
CA SER A 280 -1.52 -4.65 23.76
C SER A 280 -0.19 -4.52 23.01
N THR A 281 0.23 -5.57 22.31
CA THR A 281 1.46 -5.56 21.50
C THR A 281 1.30 -4.63 20.28
N LEU A 282 0.17 -4.68 19.58
CA LEU A 282 -0.11 -3.80 18.46
C LEU A 282 -0.22 -2.34 18.91
N GLU A 283 -0.85 -2.09 20.07
CA GLU A 283 -0.92 -0.76 20.68
C GLU A 283 0.47 -0.20 20.99
N SER A 284 1.37 -1.04 21.54
CA SER A 284 2.75 -0.65 21.80
C SER A 284 3.51 -0.30 20.50
N PHE A 285 3.28 -1.04 19.42
CA PHE A 285 3.87 -0.73 18.13
C PHE A 285 3.33 0.59 17.55
N ILE A 286 2.03 0.84 17.67
CA ILE A 286 1.42 2.12 17.27
C ILE A 286 2.02 3.29 18.08
N LYS A 287 2.22 3.11 19.40
CA LYS A 287 2.86 4.12 20.26
C LYS A 287 4.30 4.42 19.81
N LEU A 288 5.08 3.39 19.46
CA LEU A 288 6.43 3.58 18.92
C LEU A 288 6.41 4.40 17.62
N ILE A 289 5.52 4.08 16.66
CA ILE A 289 5.40 4.82 15.41
C ILE A 289 5.04 6.30 15.66
N LYS A 290 4.21 6.58 16.67
CA LYS A 290 3.79 7.96 17.02
C LYS A 290 4.86 8.77 17.75
N SER A 291 5.87 8.12 18.32
CA SER A 291 6.95 8.78 19.06
C SER A 291 8.13 9.20 18.19
N MET A 292 8.06 8.96 16.90
CA MET A 292 9.03 9.44 15.91
C MET A 292 8.69 10.82 15.43
#